data_6443ea339d4b56840e9c2a83940df0af
#
_entry.id   6443ea339d4b56840e9c2a83940df0af
#
_cell.length_a   1.000
_cell.length_b   1.000
_cell.length_c   1.000
_cell.angle_alpha   90.00
_cell.angle_beta   90.00
_cell.angle_gamma   90.00
#
_symmetry.space_group_name_H-M   'P 1'
#
loop_
_entity.id
_entity.type
_entity.pdbx_description
1 polymer ?
#
loop_
_entity_poly.entity_id
_entity_poly.type
_entity_poly.pdbx_seq_one_letter_code
_entity_poly.pdbx_strand_id
1 'polypeptide(L)'
;MKKKLTVKEILQCKGLKKLTEIYTHNPLEAEACEKADIDMIVSSENNDFEGIRNSAPNTFLTIGLQYGKYLNELEILRRCFFLYENGADAIYCP
;
A
#
# COMPACT_ATOMS: atom_id res chain seq x y z
N MET A 1 14.73 1.77 -14.40
CA MET A 1 13.41 2.14 -13.84
C MET A 1 12.98 1.10 -12.81
N LYS A 2 12.47 1.56 -11.68
CA LYS A 2 11.98 0.68 -10.62
C LYS A 2 10.73 -0.06 -11.08
N LYS A 3 10.68 -1.37 -10.82
CA LYS A 3 9.52 -2.19 -11.15
C LYS A 3 8.76 -2.52 -9.87
N LYS A 4 7.45 -2.29 -9.88
CA LYS A 4 6.61 -2.62 -8.73
C LYS A 4 6.52 -4.14 -8.55
N LEU A 5 6.67 -4.60 -7.30
CA LEU A 5 6.52 -6.01 -6.98
C LEU A 5 5.07 -6.46 -7.12
N THR A 6 4.88 -7.72 -7.47
CA THR A 6 3.55 -8.36 -7.45
C THR A 6 3.41 -9.19 -6.18
N VAL A 7 2.18 -9.55 -5.84
CA VAL A 7 1.92 -10.44 -4.70
C VAL A 7 2.68 -11.76 -4.88
N LYS A 8 2.70 -12.30 -6.09
CA LYS A 8 3.42 -13.53 -6.39
C LYS A 8 4.91 -13.41 -6.08
N GLU A 9 5.54 -12.30 -6.51
CA GLU A 9 6.96 -12.06 -6.28
C GLU A 9 7.26 -11.92 -4.78
N ILE A 10 6.39 -11.25 -4.03
CA ILE A 10 6.54 -11.12 -2.58
C ILE A 10 6.50 -12.49 -1.91
N LEU A 11 5.56 -13.34 -2.29
CA LEU A 11 5.46 -14.71 -1.74
C LEU A 11 6.68 -15.54 -2.08
N GLN A 12 7.24 -15.38 -3.27
CA GLN A 12 8.44 -16.10 -3.69
C GLN A 12 9.70 -15.68 -2.94
N CYS A 13 9.70 -14.50 -2.33
CA CYS A 13 10.84 -14.03 -1.54
C CYS A 13 10.90 -14.64 -0.14
N LYS A 14 9.85 -15.34 0.29
CA LYS A 14 9.79 -15.92 1.62
C LYS A 14 10.94 -16.90 1.85
N GLY A 15 11.75 -16.62 2.86
CA GLY A 15 12.90 -17.46 3.21
C GLY A 15 14.11 -17.29 2.31
N LEU A 16 14.00 -16.51 1.22
CA LEU A 16 15.09 -16.32 0.24
C LEU A 16 15.66 -14.90 0.25
N LYS A 17 14.83 -13.92 0.52
CA LYS A 17 15.22 -12.51 0.44
C LYS A 17 14.44 -11.70 1.46
N LYS A 18 15.11 -10.73 2.09
CA LYS A 18 14.42 -9.77 2.97
C LYS A 18 13.89 -8.62 2.13
N LEU A 19 12.62 -8.26 2.36
CA LEU A 19 12.00 -7.10 1.74
C LEU A 19 11.92 -5.95 2.74
N THR A 20 12.04 -4.72 2.24
CA THR A 20 11.91 -3.53 3.08
C THR A 20 10.47 -3.02 3.02
N GLU A 21 9.95 -2.58 4.18
CA GLU A 21 8.60 -2.02 4.28
C GLU A 21 8.64 -0.82 5.22
N ILE A 22 8.06 0.29 4.78
CA ILE A 22 8.02 1.53 5.56
C ILE A 22 6.60 2.07 5.59
N TYR A 23 6.15 2.50 6.78
CA TYR A 23 4.90 3.23 6.92
C TYR A 23 5.11 4.68 6.51
N THR A 24 4.26 5.19 5.61
CA THR A 24 4.33 6.59 5.16
C THR A 24 3.06 7.33 5.55
N HIS A 25 3.21 8.61 5.88
CA HIS A 25 2.11 9.47 6.31
C HIS A 25 1.65 10.44 5.21
N ASN A 26 2.49 10.70 4.23
CA ASN A 26 2.20 11.74 3.24
C ASN A 26 2.93 11.44 1.92
N PRO A 27 2.56 12.16 0.84
CA PRO A 27 3.18 11.94 -0.47
C PRO A 27 4.69 12.19 -0.51
N LEU A 28 5.18 13.12 0.29
CA LEU A 28 6.62 13.43 0.34
C LEU A 28 7.43 12.24 0.84
N GLU A 29 6.94 11.58 1.90
CA GLU A 29 7.57 10.37 2.42
C GLU A 29 7.49 9.23 1.41
N ALA A 30 6.37 9.10 0.72
CA ALA A 30 6.19 8.09 -0.32
C ALA A 30 7.17 8.29 -1.47
N GLU A 31 7.36 9.53 -1.91
CA GLU A 31 8.33 9.85 -2.95
C GLU A 31 9.75 9.47 -2.51
N ALA A 32 10.11 9.75 -1.27
CA ALA A 32 11.41 9.37 -0.74
C ALA A 32 11.60 7.85 -0.76
N CYS A 33 10.56 7.09 -0.41
CA CYS A 33 10.62 5.62 -0.46
C CYS A 33 10.77 5.11 -1.88
N GLU A 34 10.08 5.71 -2.84
CA GLU A 34 10.20 5.34 -4.25
C GLU A 34 11.63 5.55 -4.74
N LYS A 35 12.22 6.68 -4.41
CA LYS A 35 13.60 7.01 -4.81
C LYS A 35 14.64 6.17 -4.09
N ALA A 36 14.38 5.79 -2.84
CA ALA A 36 15.30 4.96 -2.07
C ALA A 36 15.18 3.47 -2.36
N ASP A 37 14.34 3.12 -3.32
CA ASP A 37 14.13 1.72 -3.75
C ASP A 37 13.60 0.82 -2.63
N ILE A 38 12.73 1.37 -1.79
CA ILE A 38 12.01 0.61 -0.77
C ILE A 38 11.02 -0.32 -1.48
N ASP A 39 10.92 -1.57 -1.02
CA ASP A 39 10.11 -2.57 -1.68
C ASP A 39 8.61 -2.34 -1.51
N MET A 40 8.19 -1.99 -0.29
CA MET A 40 6.77 -1.87 0.05
C MET A 40 6.52 -0.67 0.95
N ILE A 41 5.37 -0.03 0.75
CA ILE A 41 4.88 1.06 1.57
C ILE A 41 3.57 0.62 2.21
N VAL A 42 3.38 0.95 3.49
CA VAL A 42 2.10 0.83 4.18
C VAL A 42 1.63 2.22 4.56
N SER A 43 0.36 2.50 4.36
CA SER A 43 -0.24 3.76 4.78
C SER A 43 -1.68 3.53 5.24
N SER A 44 -2.28 4.56 5.82
CA SER A 44 -3.67 4.52 6.27
C SER A 44 -4.58 5.13 5.21
N GLU A 45 -5.83 4.65 5.14
CA GLU A 45 -6.84 5.28 4.31
C GLU A 45 -7.13 6.73 4.70
N ASN A 46 -6.74 7.13 5.92
CA ASN A 46 -6.91 8.51 6.40
C ASN A 46 -5.83 9.46 5.89
N ASN A 47 -4.76 8.94 5.33
CA ASN A 47 -3.72 9.75 4.72
C ASN A 47 -4.13 10.09 3.28
N ASP A 48 -3.33 10.93 2.63
CA ASP A 48 -3.58 11.29 1.23
C ASP A 48 -3.23 10.11 0.32
N PHE A 49 -4.14 9.15 0.22
CA PHE A 49 -3.93 7.92 -0.55
C PHE A 49 -3.58 8.21 -2.01
N GLU A 50 -4.34 9.10 -2.64
CA GLU A 50 -4.13 9.43 -4.05
C GLU A 50 -2.75 10.06 -4.28
N GLY A 51 -2.37 11.01 -3.43
CA GLY A 51 -1.07 11.65 -3.51
C GLY A 51 0.06 10.66 -3.24
N ILE A 52 -0.12 9.76 -2.27
CA ILE A 52 0.87 8.72 -1.95
C ILE A 52 1.05 7.78 -3.15
N ARG A 53 -0.05 7.32 -3.75
CA ARG A 53 0.04 6.45 -4.92
C ARG A 53 0.73 7.14 -6.08
N ASN A 54 0.39 8.39 -6.34
CA ASN A 54 0.99 9.15 -7.44
C ASN A 54 2.47 9.45 -7.22
N SER A 55 2.88 9.62 -5.96
CA SER A 55 4.29 9.90 -5.63
C SER A 55 5.17 8.66 -5.62
N ALA A 56 4.57 7.47 -5.48
CA ALA A 56 5.31 6.22 -5.45
C ALA A 56 4.64 5.18 -6.36
N PRO A 57 4.60 5.43 -7.68
CA PRO A 57 3.85 4.58 -8.61
C PRO A 57 4.43 3.17 -8.78
N ASN A 58 5.71 2.99 -8.50
CA ASN A 58 6.40 1.71 -8.70
C ASN A 58 6.77 1.03 -7.40
N THR A 59 6.09 1.37 -6.31
CA THR A 59 6.27 0.74 -5.00
C THR A 59 4.98 0.01 -4.63
N PHE A 60 5.10 -1.21 -4.11
CA PHE A 60 3.94 -1.97 -3.65
C PHE A 60 3.29 -1.22 -2.48
N LEU A 61 1.99 -0.95 -2.59
CA LEU A 61 1.28 -0.10 -1.62
C LEU A 61 0.18 -0.89 -0.93
N THR A 62 0.27 -0.98 0.40
CA THR A 62 -0.77 -1.54 1.26
C THR A 62 -1.47 -0.41 2.00
N ILE A 63 -2.79 -0.41 1.98
CA ILE A 63 -3.60 0.59 2.70
C ILE A 63 -4.33 -0.09 3.85
N GLY A 64 -4.16 0.45 5.05
CA GLY A 64 -4.85 -0.04 6.24
C GLY A 64 -6.20 0.64 6.41
N LEU A 65 -7.24 -0.14 6.64
CA LEU A 65 -8.56 0.39 6.96
C LEU A 65 -8.60 0.81 8.42
N GLN A 66 -9.38 1.86 8.71
CA GLN A 66 -9.51 2.36 10.07
C GLN A 66 -10.37 1.42 10.91
N TYR A 67 -9.82 0.97 12.05
CA TYR A 67 -10.54 0.10 12.98
C TYR A 67 -11.81 0.79 13.50
N GLY A 68 -12.91 0.05 13.48
CA GLY A 68 -14.17 0.52 14.04
C GLY A 68 -14.94 1.54 13.21
N LYS A 69 -14.43 1.92 12.04
CA LYS A 69 -15.10 2.91 11.18
C LYS A 69 -16.30 2.32 10.44
N TYR A 70 -16.26 1.05 10.10
CA TYR A 70 -17.24 0.42 9.24
C TYR A 70 -18.24 -0.39 10.05
N LEU A 71 -19.52 -0.26 9.69
CA LEU A 71 -20.61 -0.89 10.43
C LEU A 71 -20.84 -2.35 10.06
N ASN A 72 -20.48 -2.74 8.84
CA ASN A 72 -20.72 -4.09 8.36
C ASN A 72 -19.76 -4.49 7.24
N GLU A 73 -19.79 -5.77 6.87
CA GLU A 73 -18.91 -6.31 5.85
C GLU A 73 -19.13 -5.70 4.47
N LEU A 74 -20.35 -5.33 4.14
CA LEU A 74 -20.64 -4.72 2.84
C LEU A 74 -19.93 -3.37 2.68
N GLU A 75 -19.92 -2.54 3.74
CA GLU A 75 -19.20 -1.27 3.70
C GLU A 75 -17.70 -1.50 3.53
N ILE A 76 -17.15 -2.48 4.23
CA ILE A 76 -15.73 -2.84 4.11
C ILE A 76 -15.41 -3.26 2.69
N LEU A 77 -16.23 -4.11 2.09
CA LEU A 77 -16.03 -4.56 0.71
C LEU A 77 -16.09 -3.41 -0.29
N ARG A 78 -17.03 -2.51 -0.15
CA ARG A 78 -17.14 -1.33 -1.02
C ARG A 78 -15.90 -0.47 -0.93
N ARG A 79 -15.39 -0.27 0.28
CA ARG A 79 -14.17 0.52 0.48
C ARG A 79 -12.96 -0.17 -0.13
N CYS A 80 -12.86 -1.49 0.02
CA CYS A 80 -11.78 -2.27 -0.59
C CYS A 80 -11.79 -2.15 -2.12
N PHE A 81 -12.94 -2.29 -2.74
CA PHE A 81 -13.06 -2.14 -4.19
C PHE A 81 -12.61 -0.75 -4.63
N PHE A 82 -13.07 0.29 -3.92
CA PHE A 82 -12.66 1.65 -4.23
C PHE A 82 -11.14 1.82 -4.17
N LEU A 83 -10.51 1.31 -3.11
CA LEU A 83 -9.07 1.44 -2.94
C LEU A 83 -8.30 0.68 -4.02
N TYR A 84 -8.73 -0.55 -4.36
CA TYR A 84 -8.08 -1.32 -5.42
C TYR A 84 -8.25 -0.65 -6.79
N GLU A 85 -9.42 -0.12 -7.09
CA GLU A 85 -9.64 0.59 -8.35
C GLU A 85 -8.77 1.83 -8.48
N ASN A 86 -8.38 2.43 -7.36
CA ASN A 86 -7.57 3.64 -7.35
C ASN A 86 -6.09 3.38 -7.07
N GLY A 87 -5.66 2.12 -7.13
CA GLY A 87 -4.25 1.79 -7.18
C GLY A 87 -3.63 1.12 -5.97
N ALA A 88 -4.41 0.77 -4.94
CA ALA A 88 -3.86 -0.01 -3.84
C ALA A 88 -3.52 -1.42 -4.31
N ASP A 89 -2.40 -1.96 -3.87
CA ASP A 89 -1.98 -3.32 -4.20
C ASP A 89 -2.44 -4.34 -3.18
N ALA A 90 -2.64 -3.90 -1.93
CA ALA A 90 -3.13 -4.74 -0.84
C ALA A 90 -3.87 -3.89 0.17
N ILE A 91 -4.71 -4.53 0.97
CA ILE A 91 -5.47 -3.86 2.03
C ILE A 91 -5.29 -4.63 3.32
N TYR A 92 -5.02 -3.90 4.40
CA TYR A 92 -4.96 -4.44 5.75
C TYR A 92 -6.25 -4.09 6.48
N CYS A 93 -6.96 -5.10 6.96
CA CYS A 93 -8.20 -4.94 7.71
C CYS A 93 -7.99 -5.51 9.11
N PRO A 94 -7.84 -4.65 10.14
CA PRO A 94 -7.62 -5.11 11.50
C PRO A 94 -8.87 -5.77 12.10
#